data_d5fd33b639d82560a853efe45587ccab
#
_entry.id   d5fd33b639d82560a853efe45587ccab
#
_cell.length_a   1.000
_cell.length_b   1.000
_cell.length_c   1.000
_cell.angle_alpha   90.00
_cell.angle_beta   90.00
_cell.angle_gamma   90.00
#
_symmetry.space_group_name_H-M   'P 1'
#
loop_
_entity.id
_entity.type
_entity.pdbx_description
1 polymer ?
#
loop_
_entity_poly.entity_id
_entity_poly.type
_entity_poly.pdbx_seq_one_letter_code
_entity_poly.pdbx_strand_id
1 'polypeptide(L)'
;MEKNIMKKIFTTLFLLLILLGSTSAFAQNKIVVYQTDFGLKDGAVSEMKGVAMEVSPDLKLFDITHEIPAYNIWDAAYRLEQTIKYWPAGTVIVSVVDPGVGTARKSVVLKTKSGHFIVTPDNGTLTLVAKSLGIAEVREIDENVNRRKDSQRSNTFHGRDVYSYTGARLAAGVITFEQVGPLLPPTVVSIPFQEAVLENNTIKGDIPALDVQFGNIWTNIPDTLFNKLNPQYGDIVHVIIYNKHRQVYSGDMPYSKTFGEVAEGKPLAYVNSLLQVAFALNQGDFAKTYQIASGGDWSVAISLTKHQ
;
A
#
# COMPACT_ATOMS: atom_id res chain seq x y z
N MET A 1 -64.71 -0.02 -1.51
CA MET A 1 -63.75 -0.31 -0.47
C MET A 1 -62.56 -1.15 -0.99
N GLU A 2 -62.80 -2.16 -1.81
CA GLU A 2 -61.76 -3.06 -2.38
C GLU A 2 -60.71 -2.37 -3.29
N LYS A 3 -61.12 -1.42 -4.18
CA LYS A 3 -60.19 -0.70 -5.07
C LYS A 3 -59.13 0.14 -4.31
N ASN A 4 -59.44 0.62 -3.11
CA ASN A 4 -58.51 1.40 -2.31
C ASN A 4 -57.50 0.50 -1.54
N ILE A 5 -57.90 -0.73 -1.20
CA ILE A 5 -57.07 -1.73 -0.56
C ILE A 5 -56.03 -2.27 -1.56
N MET A 6 -56.47 -2.59 -2.77
CA MET A 6 -55.56 -3.04 -3.83
C MET A 6 -54.51 -1.98 -4.22
N LYS A 7 -54.90 -0.70 -4.33
CA LYS A 7 -53.94 0.41 -4.56
C LYS A 7 -52.92 0.52 -3.43
N LYS A 8 -53.31 0.41 -2.17
CA LYS A 8 -52.38 0.45 -1.03
C LYS A 8 -51.43 -0.74 -1.06
N ILE A 9 -51.90 -1.95 -1.35
CA ILE A 9 -51.05 -3.15 -1.43
C ILE A 9 -50.04 -3.02 -2.58
N PHE A 10 -50.45 -2.52 -3.76
CA PHE A 10 -49.55 -2.32 -4.88
C PHE A 10 -48.50 -1.23 -4.60
N THR A 11 -48.87 -0.15 -3.93
CA THR A 11 -47.95 0.95 -3.56
C THR A 11 -46.94 0.47 -2.48
N THR A 12 -47.40 -0.35 -1.53
CA THR A 12 -46.51 -0.92 -0.49
C THR A 12 -45.55 -1.95 -1.07
N LEU A 13 -46.04 -2.80 -2.00
CA LEU A 13 -45.15 -3.78 -2.68
C LEU A 13 -44.12 -3.09 -3.59
N PHE A 14 -44.52 -1.98 -4.27
CA PHE A 14 -43.59 -1.21 -5.10
C PHE A 14 -42.56 -0.45 -4.27
N LEU A 15 -42.92 0.09 -3.10
CA LEU A 15 -41.94 0.67 -2.15
C LEU A 15 -41.01 -0.39 -1.54
N LEU A 16 -41.47 -1.60 -1.26
CA LEU A 16 -40.65 -2.69 -0.77
C LEU A 16 -39.65 -3.18 -1.82
N LEU A 17 -40.02 -3.18 -3.11
CA LEU A 17 -39.11 -3.52 -4.21
C LEU A 17 -38.00 -2.46 -4.44
N ILE A 18 -38.27 -1.19 -4.14
CA ILE A 18 -37.29 -0.10 -4.27
C ILE A 18 -36.27 -0.14 -3.12
N LEU A 19 -36.65 -0.62 -1.93
CA LEU A 19 -35.77 -0.78 -0.78
C LEU A 19 -34.80 -1.97 -0.91
N LEU A 20 -35.06 -2.93 -1.78
CA LEU A 20 -34.20 -4.10 -2.05
C LEU A 20 -33.12 -3.82 -3.14
N GLY A 21 -33.08 -2.63 -3.72
CA GLY A 21 -32.29 -2.30 -4.90
C GLY A 21 -31.02 -1.47 -4.70
N SER A 22 -30.55 -1.23 -3.47
CA SER A 22 -29.37 -0.38 -3.24
C SER A 22 -28.25 -1.05 -2.48
N THR A 23 -27.97 -2.32 -2.76
CA THR A 23 -26.59 -2.80 -2.57
C THR A 23 -25.79 -2.24 -3.75
N SER A 24 -24.98 -1.22 -3.50
CA SER A 24 -23.90 -0.87 -4.41
C SER A 24 -23.00 -2.09 -4.52
N ALA A 25 -23.35 -3.03 -5.39
CA ALA A 25 -22.43 -4.01 -5.89
C ALA A 25 -21.37 -3.18 -6.64
N PHE A 26 -20.26 -2.85 -5.97
CA PHE A 26 -19.08 -2.43 -6.70
C PHE A 26 -18.84 -3.53 -7.74
N ALA A 27 -19.09 -3.22 -8.99
CA ALA A 27 -18.86 -4.15 -10.08
C ALA A 27 -17.42 -4.60 -9.96
N GLN A 28 -17.21 -5.88 -9.69
CA GLN A 28 -15.88 -6.47 -9.64
C GLN A 28 -15.26 -6.24 -11.00
N ASN A 29 -14.14 -5.52 -11.05
CA ASN A 29 -13.51 -5.10 -12.29
C ASN A 29 -12.64 -6.18 -12.93
N LYS A 30 -12.64 -7.39 -12.32
CA LYS A 30 -11.81 -8.55 -12.71
C LYS A 30 -10.31 -8.27 -12.71
N ILE A 31 -9.85 -7.29 -11.94
CA ILE A 31 -8.44 -6.91 -11.83
C ILE A 31 -7.87 -7.53 -10.55
N VAL A 32 -6.75 -8.25 -10.71
CA VAL A 32 -5.90 -8.74 -9.62
C VAL A 32 -4.51 -8.15 -9.79
N VAL A 33 -3.99 -7.53 -8.74
CA VAL A 33 -2.66 -6.91 -8.72
C VAL A 33 -1.81 -7.59 -7.67
N TYR A 34 -0.62 -8.04 -8.03
CA TYR A 34 0.26 -8.81 -7.15
C TYR A 34 1.42 -8.00 -6.62
N GLN A 35 1.79 -8.28 -5.36
CA GLN A 35 2.99 -7.79 -4.71
C GLN A 35 3.58 -8.91 -3.85
N THR A 36 4.88 -9.19 -4.00
CA THR A 36 5.57 -10.23 -3.22
C THR A 36 7.04 -9.88 -3.00
N ASP A 37 7.70 -10.65 -2.12
CA ASP A 37 9.16 -10.71 -1.95
C ASP A 37 9.79 -11.95 -2.62
N PHE A 38 9.09 -12.57 -3.59
CA PHE A 38 9.52 -13.84 -4.20
C PHE A 38 10.57 -13.65 -5.30
N GLY A 39 10.69 -12.44 -5.85
CA GLY A 39 11.50 -12.21 -7.06
C GLY A 39 10.91 -12.86 -8.30
N LEU A 40 11.65 -12.80 -9.39
CA LEU A 40 11.28 -13.41 -10.67
C LEU A 40 12.28 -14.50 -11.14
N LYS A 41 13.13 -14.99 -10.23
CA LYS A 41 14.17 -15.96 -10.57
C LYS A 41 13.66 -17.40 -10.70
N ASP A 42 12.51 -17.69 -10.09
CA ASP A 42 11.86 -19.00 -10.13
C ASP A 42 10.39 -18.92 -10.55
N GLY A 43 9.65 -20.01 -10.38
CA GLY A 43 8.26 -20.13 -10.84
C GLY A 43 7.20 -19.62 -9.87
N ALA A 44 7.54 -19.15 -8.67
CA ALA A 44 6.54 -18.86 -7.61
C ALA A 44 5.47 -17.85 -8.06
N VAL A 45 5.87 -16.74 -8.66
CA VAL A 45 4.94 -15.73 -9.18
C VAL A 45 4.09 -16.30 -10.33
N SER A 46 4.70 -17.08 -11.22
CA SER A 46 3.98 -17.74 -12.31
C SER A 46 2.93 -18.73 -11.79
N GLU A 47 3.23 -19.48 -10.74
CA GLU A 47 2.29 -20.41 -10.11
C GLU A 47 1.10 -19.65 -9.49
N MET A 48 1.33 -18.52 -8.82
CA MET A 48 0.25 -17.68 -8.29
C MET A 48 -0.68 -17.19 -9.40
N LYS A 49 -0.12 -16.70 -10.50
CA LYS A 49 -0.89 -16.27 -11.68
C LYS A 49 -1.61 -17.41 -12.35
N GLY A 50 -0.96 -18.58 -12.46
CA GLY A 50 -1.57 -19.81 -12.98
C GLY A 50 -2.83 -20.21 -12.19
N VAL A 51 -2.77 -20.18 -10.87
CA VAL A 51 -3.94 -20.44 -9.99
C VAL A 51 -5.06 -19.41 -10.22
N ALA A 52 -4.73 -18.15 -10.45
CA ALA A 52 -5.75 -17.16 -10.77
C ALA A 52 -6.42 -17.44 -12.13
N MET A 53 -5.65 -17.86 -13.14
CA MET A 53 -6.18 -18.25 -14.45
C MET A 53 -7.00 -19.54 -14.40
N GLU A 54 -6.70 -20.49 -13.49
CA GLU A 54 -7.58 -21.65 -13.22
C GLU A 54 -8.96 -21.22 -12.69
N VAL A 55 -9.02 -20.17 -11.87
CA VAL A 55 -10.29 -19.62 -11.34
C VAL A 55 -11.11 -18.96 -12.44
N SER A 56 -10.48 -18.11 -13.24
CA SER A 56 -11.12 -17.45 -14.38
C SER A 56 -10.10 -16.92 -15.39
N PRO A 57 -10.15 -17.34 -16.65
CA PRO A 57 -9.28 -16.82 -17.70
C PRO A 57 -9.58 -15.35 -18.08
N ASP A 58 -10.69 -14.79 -17.64
CA ASP A 58 -11.06 -13.40 -17.89
C ASP A 58 -10.41 -12.40 -16.94
N LEU A 59 -9.66 -12.87 -15.94
CA LEU A 59 -8.97 -12.01 -14.98
C LEU A 59 -7.84 -11.23 -15.67
N LYS A 60 -7.73 -9.97 -15.31
CA LYS A 60 -6.62 -9.10 -15.70
C LYS A 60 -5.61 -9.08 -14.57
N LEU A 61 -4.43 -9.66 -14.83
CA LEU A 61 -3.38 -9.83 -13.83
C LEU A 61 -2.28 -8.80 -14.04
N PHE A 62 -1.97 -8.05 -12.99
CA PHE A 62 -0.94 -7.01 -12.97
C PHE A 62 -0.03 -7.18 -11.75
N ASP A 63 1.06 -6.45 -11.72
CA ASP A 63 2.03 -6.47 -10.63
C ASP A 63 2.28 -5.05 -10.11
N ILE A 64 2.43 -4.93 -8.80
CA ILE A 64 3.09 -3.79 -8.18
C ILE A 64 4.60 -4.01 -8.29
N THR A 65 5.08 -5.08 -7.64
CA THR A 65 6.47 -5.53 -7.69
C THR A 65 6.59 -6.93 -7.07
N HIS A 66 7.61 -7.66 -7.48
CA HIS A 66 8.01 -8.92 -6.85
C HIS A 66 9.40 -8.83 -6.20
N GLU A 67 9.98 -7.62 -6.20
CA GLU A 67 11.33 -7.34 -5.71
C GLU A 67 11.32 -6.65 -4.33
N ILE A 68 10.26 -6.84 -3.52
CA ILE A 68 10.34 -6.46 -2.10
C ILE A 68 11.51 -7.24 -1.48
N PRO A 69 12.42 -6.60 -0.73
CA PRO A 69 13.48 -7.32 -0.04
C PRO A 69 12.89 -8.42 0.84
N ALA A 70 13.50 -9.60 0.83
CA ALA A 70 12.99 -10.78 1.52
C ALA A 70 12.64 -10.46 2.99
N TYR A 71 11.41 -10.82 3.39
CA TYR A 71 10.83 -10.62 4.73
C TYR A 71 10.58 -9.15 5.12
N ASN A 72 10.77 -8.19 4.23
CA ASN A 72 10.61 -6.77 4.56
C ASN A 72 9.13 -6.34 4.49
N ILE A 73 8.42 -6.54 5.61
CA ILE A 73 7.01 -6.12 5.77
C ILE A 73 6.84 -4.61 5.64
N TRP A 74 7.82 -3.82 6.09
CA TRP A 74 7.78 -2.37 6.00
C TRP A 74 7.76 -1.88 4.55
N ASP A 75 8.66 -2.38 3.71
CA ASP A 75 8.69 -2.01 2.29
C ASP A 75 7.42 -2.47 1.57
N ALA A 76 6.90 -3.65 1.91
CA ALA A 76 5.61 -4.13 1.40
C ALA A 76 4.46 -3.17 1.75
N ALA A 77 4.37 -2.72 3.01
CA ALA A 77 3.35 -1.76 3.44
C ALA A 77 3.47 -0.43 2.70
N TYR A 78 4.69 0.06 2.49
CA TYR A 78 4.94 1.29 1.77
C TYR A 78 4.58 1.20 0.28
N ARG A 79 5.04 0.16 -0.42
CA ARG A 79 4.75 -0.02 -1.86
C ARG A 79 3.26 -0.22 -2.12
N LEU A 80 2.58 -0.91 -1.22
CA LEU A 80 1.13 -1.07 -1.29
C LEU A 80 0.41 0.29 -1.16
N GLU A 81 0.74 1.10 -0.16
CA GLU A 81 0.17 2.42 0.04
C GLU A 81 0.51 3.38 -1.12
N GLN A 82 1.76 3.36 -1.58
CA GLN A 82 2.24 4.16 -2.69
C GLN A 82 1.37 4.00 -3.95
N THR A 83 0.89 2.78 -4.22
CA THR A 83 0.31 2.42 -5.52
C THR A 83 -1.20 2.26 -5.50
N ILE A 84 -1.80 1.83 -4.39
CA ILE A 84 -3.20 1.40 -4.33
C ILE A 84 -4.19 2.48 -4.80
N LYS A 85 -3.93 3.74 -4.50
CA LYS A 85 -4.81 4.87 -4.86
C LYS A 85 -4.90 5.16 -6.37
N TYR A 86 -4.00 4.59 -7.17
CA TYR A 86 -4.01 4.71 -8.63
C TYR A 86 -4.78 3.57 -9.32
N TRP A 87 -5.22 2.57 -8.56
CA TRP A 87 -6.05 1.49 -9.06
C TRP A 87 -7.54 1.83 -8.87
N PRO A 88 -8.42 1.42 -9.80
CA PRO A 88 -9.85 1.67 -9.66
C PRO A 88 -10.45 0.91 -8.47
N ALA A 89 -11.50 1.46 -7.86
CA ALA A 89 -12.28 0.75 -6.86
C ALA A 89 -12.77 -0.61 -7.39
N GLY A 90 -12.86 -1.62 -6.52
CA GLY A 90 -13.14 -3.00 -6.90
C GLY A 90 -11.91 -3.82 -7.29
N THR A 91 -10.72 -3.21 -7.37
CA THR A 91 -9.47 -3.95 -7.60
C THR A 91 -9.14 -4.81 -6.38
N VAL A 92 -8.73 -6.05 -6.64
CA VAL A 92 -8.21 -6.96 -5.63
C VAL A 92 -6.68 -6.96 -5.70
N ILE A 93 -6.02 -6.64 -4.58
CA ILE A 93 -4.57 -6.68 -4.46
C ILE A 93 -4.19 -7.89 -3.60
N VAL A 94 -3.32 -8.73 -4.13
CA VAL A 94 -2.73 -9.88 -3.43
C VAL A 94 -1.30 -9.51 -3.03
N SER A 95 -1.11 -9.19 -1.74
CA SER A 95 0.19 -8.77 -1.22
C SER A 95 0.75 -9.84 -0.28
N VAL A 96 1.87 -10.44 -0.65
CA VAL A 96 2.45 -11.58 0.07
C VAL A 96 3.92 -11.34 0.38
N VAL A 97 4.17 -10.82 1.57
CA VAL A 97 5.45 -10.84 2.28
C VAL A 97 5.15 -11.48 3.64
N ASP A 98 5.47 -12.76 3.78
CA ASP A 98 4.92 -13.61 4.84
C ASP A 98 6.00 -14.44 5.56
N PRO A 99 6.85 -13.81 6.39
CA PRO A 99 7.81 -14.53 7.20
C PRO A 99 7.17 -15.49 8.21
N GLY A 100 5.85 -15.34 8.46
CA GLY A 100 5.06 -16.18 9.36
C GLY A 100 4.20 -17.23 8.67
N VAL A 101 4.49 -17.60 7.41
CA VAL A 101 3.72 -18.60 6.68
C VAL A 101 3.60 -19.91 7.46
N GLY A 102 2.38 -20.47 7.54
CA GLY A 102 2.11 -21.70 8.29
C GLY A 102 2.07 -21.56 9.82
N THR A 103 2.18 -20.36 10.37
CA THR A 103 2.00 -20.09 11.81
C THR A 103 0.58 -19.62 12.12
N ALA A 104 0.32 -19.25 13.39
CA ALA A 104 -1.00 -18.78 13.86
C ALA A 104 -1.37 -17.34 13.38
N ARG A 105 -0.52 -16.66 12.57
CA ARG A 105 -0.89 -15.36 12.00
C ARG A 105 -2.14 -15.52 11.11
N LYS A 106 -3.06 -14.55 11.17
CA LYS A 106 -4.28 -14.61 10.37
C LYS A 106 -4.00 -14.34 8.88
N SER A 107 -4.74 -15.04 8.02
CA SER A 107 -4.88 -14.71 6.60
C SER A 107 -6.15 -13.88 6.45
N VAL A 108 -6.07 -12.68 5.85
CA VAL A 108 -7.21 -11.76 5.84
C VAL A 108 -7.48 -11.16 4.45
N VAL A 109 -8.72 -10.71 4.27
CA VAL A 109 -9.08 -9.75 3.24
C VAL A 109 -9.58 -8.48 3.92
N LEU A 110 -8.86 -7.39 3.68
CA LEU A 110 -9.28 -6.05 4.08
C LEU A 110 -10.02 -5.38 2.93
N LYS A 111 -11.21 -4.82 3.21
CA LYS A 111 -11.94 -3.90 2.34
C LYS A 111 -11.69 -2.48 2.82
N THR A 112 -11.13 -1.64 1.98
CA THR A 112 -10.91 -0.22 2.28
C THR A 112 -12.19 0.59 2.12
N LYS A 113 -12.26 1.77 2.75
CA LYS A 113 -13.37 2.72 2.52
C LYS A 113 -13.42 3.23 1.08
N SER A 114 -12.29 3.19 0.36
CA SER A 114 -12.20 3.53 -1.07
C SER A 114 -12.64 2.39 -1.99
N GLY A 115 -13.03 1.23 -1.45
CA GLY A 115 -13.59 0.11 -2.22
C GLY A 115 -12.57 -0.85 -2.81
N HIS A 116 -11.30 -0.81 -2.39
CA HIS A 116 -10.28 -1.80 -2.76
C HIS A 116 -10.33 -3.00 -1.81
N PHE A 117 -9.88 -4.15 -2.29
CA PHE A 117 -9.72 -5.37 -1.48
C PHE A 117 -8.25 -5.76 -1.43
N ILE A 118 -7.73 -6.05 -0.23
CA ILE A 118 -6.35 -6.49 -0.04
C ILE A 118 -6.34 -7.85 0.62
N VAL A 119 -5.80 -8.84 -0.07
CA VAL A 119 -5.65 -10.23 0.36
C VAL A 119 -4.20 -10.42 0.81
N THR A 120 -3.97 -10.69 2.10
CA THR A 120 -2.63 -10.62 2.69
C THR A 120 -2.57 -11.34 4.05
N PRO A 121 -1.38 -11.73 4.54
CA PRO A 121 -1.23 -12.04 5.96
C PRO A 121 -1.42 -10.77 6.82
N ASP A 122 -2.09 -10.91 7.97
CA ASP A 122 -2.22 -9.83 8.95
C ASP A 122 -0.98 -9.76 9.83
N ASN A 123 0.08 -9.15 9.30
CA ASN A 123 1.41 -9.11 9.89
C ASN A 123 2.03 -7.70 9.93
N GLY A 124 1.25 -6.68 9.58
CA GLY A 124 1.72 -5.29 9.51
C GLY A 124 1.74 -4.68 8.10
N THR A 125 1.65 -5.48 7.04
CA THR A 125 1.60 -5.00 5.65
C THR A 125 0.45 -4.01 5.41
N LEU A 126 -0.64 -4.11 6.17
CA LEU A 126 -1.83 -3.25 6.05
C LEU A 126 -1.72 -1.90 6.78
N THR A 127 -0.67 -1.66 7.56
CA THR A 127 -0.55 -0.49 8.46
C THR A 127 -0.82 0.84 7.74
N LEU A 128 -0.09 1.11 6.66
CA LEU A 128 -0.15 2.41 5.98
C LEU A 128 -1.45 2.58 5.18
N VAL A 129 -1.93 1.53 4.52
CA VAL A 129 -3.20 1.55 3.79
C VAL A 129 -4.40 1.70 4.73
N ALA A 130 -4.40 1.00 5.86
CA ALA A 130 -5.44 1.15 6.87
C ALA A 130 -5.55 2.58 7.39
N LYS A 131 -4.41 3.27 7.53
CA LYS A 131 -4.34 4.67 7.92
C LYS A 131 -4.82 5.61 6.81
N SER A 132 -4.31 5.46 5.60
CA SER A 132 -4.55 6.42 4.51
C SER A 132 -5.93 6.28 3.86
N LEU A 133 -6.42 5.05 3.65
CA LEU A 133 -7.69 4.76 2.98
C LEU A 133 -8.79 4.34 3.95
N GLY A 134 -8.46 4.09 5.21
CA GLY A 134 -9.38 3.61 6.24
C GLY A 134 -9.88 2.18 5.99
N ILE A 135 -10.30 1.55 7.07
CA ILE A 135 -10.87 0.21 7.07
C ILE A 135 -12.40 0.32 6.94
N ALA A 136 -12.99 -0.33 5.94
CA ALA A 136 -14.42 -0.55 5.90
C ALA A 136 -14.77 -1.86 6.65
N GLU A 137 -14.13 -2.96 6.29
CA GLU A 137 -14.32 -4.27 6.89
C GLU A 137 -13.04 -5.10 6.78
N VAL A 138 -12.86 -6.08 7.69
CA VAL A 138 -11.80 -7.10 7.64
C VAL A 138 -12.44 -8.46 7.82
N ARG A 139 -12.08 -9.44 6.98
CA ARG A 139 -12.52 -10.82 7.12
C ARG A 139 -11.33 -11.76 7.17
N GLU A 140 -11.38 -12.73 8.08
CA GLU A 140 -10.43 -13.83 8.08
C GLU A 140 -10.76 -14.78 6.93
N ILE A 141 -9.77 -15.26 6.21
CA ILE A 141 -9.98 -16.24 5.14
C ILE A 141 -10.30 -17.60 5.77
N ASP A 142 -11.48 -18.13 5.48
CA ASP A 142 -11.82 -19.50 5.83
C ASP A 142 -11.11 -20.46 4.85
N GLU A 143 -9.99 -21.00 5.27
CA GLU A 143 -9.18 -21.91 4.46
C GLU A 143 -9.86 -23.27 4.16
N ASN A 144 -10.93 -23.63 4.84
CA ASN A 144 -11.71 -24.83 4.49
C ASN A 144 -12.44 -24.67 3.15
N VAL A 145 -12.75 -23.42 2.76
CA VAL A 145 -13.50 -23.09 1.55
C VAL A 145 -12.65 -22.31 0.54
N ASN A 146 -11.74 -21.48 1.03
CA ASN A 146 -10.95 -20.52 0.24
C ASN A 146 -9.47 -20.90 0.15
N ARG A 147 -9.19 -22.20 0.16
CA ARG A 147 -7.90 -22.78 -0.13
C ARG A 147 -7.98 -23.63 -1.40
N ARG A 148 -6.96 -23.58 -2.25
CA ARG A 148 -6.87 -24.40 -3.46
C ARG A 148 -7.01 -25.90 -3.08
N LYS A 149 -7.85 -26.61 -3.82
CA LYS A 149 -8.11 -28.02 -3.58
C LYS A 149 -6.80 -28.85 -3.61
N ASP A 150 -6.72 -29.83 -2.72
CA ASP A 150 -5.59 -30.78 -2.60
C ASP A 150 -4.23 -30.14 -2.21
N SER A 151 -4.23 -28.87 -1.75
CA SER A 151 -3.02 -28.16 -1.30
C SER A 151 -2.74 -28.27 0.21
N GLN A 152 -3.60 -28.94 0.97
CA GLN A 152 -3.51 -29.06 2.44
C GLN A 152 -2.29 -29.85 2.92
N ARG A 153 -1.62 -30.58 2.01
CA ARG A 153 -0.41 -31.36 2.30
C ARG A 153 0.84 -30.48 2.48
N SER A 154 0.76 -29.19 2.15
CA SER A 154 1.86 -28.25 2.30
C SER A 154 1.34 -26.92 2.88
N ASN A 155 2.08 -26.36 3.84
CA ASN A 155 1.77 -25.08 4.47
C ASN A 155 2.85 -24.02 4.21
N THR A 156 3.65 -24.19 3.16
CA THR A 156 4.78 -23.31 2.86
C THR A 156 4.53 -22.34 1.71
N PHE A 157 3.38 -22.47 1.01
CA PHE A 157 3.07 -21.60 -0.12
C PHE A 157 1.62 -21.05 -0.09
N HIS A 158 1.27 -20.38 1.02
CA HIS A 158 -0.03 -19.70 1.15
C HIS A 158 -0.22 -18.61 0.08
N GLY A 159 0.85 -18.03 -0.45
CA GLY A 159 0.80 -17.09 -1.57
C GLY A 159 0.00 -17.62 -2.75
N ARG A 160 0.29 -18.86 -3.17
CA ARG A 160 -0.40 -19.56 -4.25
C ARG A 160 -1.74 -20.13 -3.79
N ASP A 161 -1.73 -20.89 -2.69
CA ASP A 161 -2.82 -21.81 -2.34
C ASP A 161 -3.98 -21.13 -1.59
N VAL A 162 -3.71 -20.01 -0.91
CA VAL A 162 -4.69 -19.25 -0.12
C VAL A 162 -4.89 -17.85 -0.73
N TYR A 163 -3.85 -17.03 -0.81
CA TYR A 163 -4.02 -15.62 -1.15
C TYR A 163 -4.37 -15.40 -2.62
N SER A 164 -3.63 -15.99 -3.56
CA SER A 164 -3.93 -15.87 -4.99
C SER A 164 -5.28 -16.52 -5.31
N TYR A 165 -5.55 -17.70 -4.76
CA TYR A 165 -6.81 -18.41 -4.97
C TYR A 165 -8.02 -17.62 -4.46
N THR A 166 -7.96 -17.10 -3.22
CA THR A 166 -9.03 -16.27 -2.64
C THR A 166 -9.21 -14.97 -3.41
N GLY A 167 -8.11 -14.28 -3.70
CA GLY A 167 -8.13 -13.02 -4.45
C GLY A 167 -8.72 -13.15 -5.85
N ALA A 168 -8.35 -14.20 -6.56
CA ALA A 168 -8.87 -14.51 -7.88
C ALA A 168 -10.40 -14.80 -7.85
N ARG A 169 -10.85 -15.61 -6.88
CA ARG A 169 -12.29 -15.92 -6.71
C ARG A 169 -13.09 -14.67 -6.40
N LEU A 170 -12.57 -13.79 -5.54
CA LEU A 170 -13.20 -12.52 -5.22
C LEU A 170 -13.25 -11.60 -6.43
N ALA A 171 -12.14 -11.42 -7.15
CA ALA A 171 -12.08 -10.57 -8.34
C ALA A 171 -12.94 -11.07 -9.49
N ALA A 172 -13.06 -12.39 -9.66
CA ALA A 172 -13.90 -13.02 -10.68
C ALA A 172 -15.40 -13.05 -10.33
N GLY A 173 -15.77 -12.70 -9.08
CA GLY A 173 -17.17 -12.82 -8.62
C GLY A 173 -17.62 -14.26 -8.34
N VAL A 174 -16.69 -15.19 -8.22
CA VAL A 174 -16.98 -16.58 -7.82
C VAL A 174 -17.42 -16.66 -6.36
N ILE A 175 -16.91 -15.74 -5.53
CA ILE A 175 -17.34 -15.53 -4.15
C ILE A 175 -17.65 -14.05 -3.92
N THR A 176 -18.58 -13.79 -2.98
CA THR A 176 -18.77 -12.43 -2.44
C THR A 176 -17.74 -12.14 -1.35
N PHE A 177 -17.66 -10.90 -0.89
CA PHE A 177 -16.76 -10.56 0.23
C PHE A 177 -17.15 -11.28 1.52
N GLU A 178 -18.46 -11.47 1.77
CA GLU A 178 -18.99 -12.18 2.93
C GLU A 178 -18.58 -13.66 2.94
N GLN A 179 -18.42 -14.25 1.76
CA GLN A 179 -18.02 -15.66 1.60
C GLN A 179 -16.50 -15.89 1.75
N VAL A 180 -15.71 -14.82 1.94
CA VAL A 180 -14.29 -14.96 2.31
C VAL A 180 -14.14 -15.70 3.64
N GLY A 181 -15.01 -15.39 4.62
CA GLY A 181 -15.02 -16.01 5.94
C GLY A 181 -15.53 -15.06 7.03
N PRO A 182 -15.27 -15.36 8.32
CA PRO A 182 -15.83 -14.61 9.43
C PRO A 182 -15.36 -13.15 9.44
N LEU A 183 -16.30 -12.25 9.81
CA LEU A 183 -16.02 -10.85 10.04
C LEU A 183 -15.12 -10.69 11.28
N LEU A 184 -14.08 -9.90 11.16
CA LEU A 184 -13.20 -9.51 12.26
C LEU A 184 -13.50 -8.08 12.74
N PRO A 185 -13.03 -7.69 13.92
CA PRO A 185 -12.98 -6.27 14.30
C PRO A 185 -12.28 -5.44 13.21
N PRO A 186 -12.66 -4.17 12.99
CA PRO A 186 -12.08 -3.34 11.94
C PRO A 186 -10.69 -2.80 12.34
N THR A 187 -9.80 -3.72 12.70
CA THR A 187 -8.41 -3.48 13.11
C THR A 187 -7.49 -4.47 12.43
N VAL A 188 -6.24 -4.09 12.25
CA VAL A 188 -5.18 -4.93 11.68
C VAL A 188 -3.92 -4.84 12.53
N VAL A 189 -3.04 -5.81 12.41
CA VAL A 189 -1.70 -5.73 13.01
C VAL A 189 -0.97 -4.54 12.41
N SER A 190 -0.37 -3.71 13.28
CA SER A 190 0.35 -2.50 12.88
C SER A 190 1.84 -2.63 13.18
N ILE A 191 2.68 -2.17 12.24
CA ILE A 191 4.10 -1.94 12.47
C ILE A 191 4.32 -0.53 13.02
N PRO A 192 5.30 -0.31 13.89
CA PRO A 192 5.65 1.02 14.37
C PRO A 192 6.11 1.91 13.21
N PHE A 193 5.60 3.13 13.15
CA PHE A 193 6.10 4.18 12.26
C PHE A 193 5.95 5.53 12.97
N GLN A 194 6.84 6.48 12.61
CA GLN A 194 6.81 7.84 13.14
C GLN A 194 6.17 8.76 12.10
N GLU A 195 5.23 9.60 12.55
CA GLU A 195 4.68 10.66 11.70
C GLU A 195 5.65 11.84 11.63
N ALA A 196 5.65 12.52 10.48
CA ALA A 196 6.42 13.75 10.37
C ALA A 196 5.80 14.85 11.25
N VAL A 197 6.64 15.55 11.99
CA VAL A 197 6.24 16.63 12.92
C VAL A 197 7.08 17.88 12.71
N LEU A 198 6.46 19.04 12.89
CA LEU A 198 7.14 20.34 12.90
C LEU A 198 7.34 20.80 14.33
N GLU A 199 8.59 20.95 14.75
CA GLU A 199 8.97 21.44 16.09
C GLU A 199 10.10 22.48 15.93
N ASN A 200 9.92 23.66 16.51
CA ASN A 200 10.95 24.71 16.55
C ASN A 200 11.59 25.00 15.15
N ASN A 201 10.75 25.19 14.12
CA ASN A 201 11.16 25.41 12.72
C ASN A 201 11.98 24.25 12.11
N THR A 202 11.97 23.08 12.72
CA THR A 202 12.58 21.86 12.18
C THR A 202 11.47 20.82 11.96
N ILE A 203 11.42 20.23 10.77
CA ILE A 203 10.54 19.10 10.50
C ILE A 203 11.36 17.83 10.69
N LYS A 204 10.85 16.95 11.52
CA LYS A 204 11.38 15.60 11.73
C LYS A 204 10.46 14.60 11.05
N GLY A 205 11.02 13.61 10.40
CA GLY A 205 10.29 12.53 9.75
C GLY A 205 11.17 11.30 9.57
N ASP A 206 10.61 10.30 8.90
CA ASP A 206 11.28 9.04 8.57
C ASP A 206 11.64 8.98 7.09
N ILE A 207 12.53 8.04 6.75
CA ILE A 207 12.85 7.65 5.37
C ILE A 207 12.21 6.29 5.12
N PRO A 208 10.92 6.24 4.75
CA PRO A 208 10.18 4.98 4.60
C PRO A 208 10.68 4.15 3.42
N ALA A 209 11.13 4.78 2.35
CA ALA A 209 11.57 4.11 1.14
C ALA A 209 12.62 4.92 0.39
N LEU A 210 13.28 4.24 -0.53
CA LEU A 210 14.13 4.84 -1.55
C LEU A 210 13.42 4.77 -2.91
N ASP A 211 13.75 5.71 -3.78
CA ASP A 211 13.58 5.52 -5.22
C ASP A 211 14.66 4.55 -5.69
N VAL A 212 14.33 3.27 -5.72
CA VAL A 212 15.31 2.18 -5.83
C VAL A 212 16.17 2.29 -7.09
N GLN A 213 15.56 2.75 -8.20
CA GLN A 213 16.26 2.84 -9.49
C GLN A 213 17.29 3.98 -9.54
N PHE A 214 17.01 5.09 -8.84
CA PHE A 214 17.79 6.32 -8.93
C PHE A 214 18.52 6.69 -7.63
N GLY A 215 18.26 5.96 -6.54
CA GLY A 215 18.88 6.22 -5.24
C GLY A 215 18.41 7.51 -4.57
N ASN A 216 17.26 8.07 -4.96
CA ASN A 216 16.71 9.24 -4.29
C ASN A 216 16.14 8.84 -2.91
N ILE A 217 16.29 9.72 -1.94
CA ILE A 217 15.74 9.56 -0.60
C ILE A 217 14.30 10.08 -0.59
N TRP A 218 13.34 9.21 -0.29
CA TRP A 218 11.95 9.61 -0.09
C TRP A 218 11.63 9.66 1.41
N THR A 219 11.08 10.77 1.85
CA THR A 219 10.67 10.95 3.25
C THR A 219 9.17 10.78 3.40
N ASN A 220 8.69 10.67 4.63
CA ASN A 220 7.26 10.74 4.96
C ASN A 220 6.79 12.18 5.26
N ILE A 221 7.59 13.19 4.94
CA ILE A 221 7.27 14.60 5.17
C ILE A 221 6.36 15.08 4.04
N PRO A 222 5.05 15.28 4.25
CA PRO A 222 4.17 15.78 3.20
C PRO A 222 4.46 17.24 2.89
N ASP A 223 4.23 17.64 1.65
CA ASP A 223 4.37 19.02 1.17
C ASP A 223 3.55 20.02 2.02
N THR A 224 2.37 19.59 2.48
CA THR A 224 1.50 20.38 3.36
C THR A 224 2.16 20.73 4.71
N LEU A 225 3.03 19.84 5.23
CA LEU A 225 3.81 20.12 6.43
C LEU A 225 5.02 21.00 6.10
N PHE A 226 5.71 20.70 4.99
CA PHE A 226 6.84 21.49 4.52
C PHE A 226 6.45 22.94 4.21
N ASN A 227 5.28 23.14 3.61
CA ASN A 227 4.74 24.47 3.31
C ASN A 227 4.52 25.37 4.55
N LYS A 228 4.44 24.78 5.77
CA LYS A 228 4.39 25.59 7.01
C LYS A 228 5.68 26.35 7.28
N LEU A 229 6.81 25.94 6.69
CA LEU A 229 8.06 26.70 6.69
C LEU A 229 8.09 27.81 5.64
N ASN A 230 7.03 27.94 4.81
CA ASN A 230 6.92 28.89 3.71
C ASN A 230 8.13 28.83 2.74
N PRO A 231 8.47 27.64 2.16
CA PRO A 231 9.62 27.47 1.29
C PRO A 231 9.43 28.22 -0.04
N GLN A 232 10.54 28.75 -0.57
CA GLN A 232 10.62 29.28 -1.93
C GLN A 232 11.68 28.50 -2.69
N TYR A 233 11.52 28.34 -4.00
CA TYR A 233 12.56 27.72 -4.81
C TYR A 233 13.86 28.55 -4.73
N GLY A 234 14.97 27.85 -4.49
CA GLY A 234 16.28 28.47 -4.22
C GLY A 234 16.60 28.62 -2.73
N ASP A 235 15.61 28.55 -1.81
CA ASP A 235 15.89 28.49 -0.37
C ASP A 235 16.76 27.25 -0.05
N ILE A 236 17.61 27.39 0.96
CA ILE A 236 18.50 26.30 1.37
C ILE A 236 17.84 25.44 2.41
N VAL A 237 17.71 24.16 2.11
CA VAL A 237 17.26 23.12 3.05
C VAL A 237 18.49 22.52 3.70
N HIS A 238 18.61 22.67 5.02
CA HIS A 238 19.57 21.93 5.82
C HIS A 238 18.98 20.58 6.17
N VAL A 239 19.66 19.51 5.81
CA VAL A 239 19.20 18.11 5.97
C VAL A 239 20.15 17.36 6.88
N ILE A 240 19.61 16.71 7.91
CA ILE A 240 20.34 15.78 8.76
C ILE A 240 19.65 14.42 8.70
N ILE A 241 20.40 13.37 8.38
CA ILE A 241 19.85 12.00 8.31
C ILE A 241 20.51 11.16 9.40
N TYR A 242 19.68 10.35 10.07
CA TYR A 242 20.08 9.46 11.15
C TYR A 242 19.77 8.00 10.80
N ASN A 243 20.66 7.11 11.22
CA ASN A 243 20.36 5.68 11.40
C ASN A 243 20.26 5.42 12.90
N LYS A 244 19.04 5.15 13.39
CA LYS A 244 18.73 5.16 14.84
C LYS A 244 19.11 6.51 15.46
N HIS A 245 20.14 6.55 16.27
CA HIS A 245 20.62 7.78 16.92
C HIS A 245 21.93 8.31 16.34
N ARG A 246 22.50 7.61 15.33
CA ARG A 246 23.78 8.02 14.72
C ARG A 246 23.50 8.89 13.50
N GLN A 247 24.02 10.13 13.53
CA GLN A 247 24.02 10.98 12.34
C GLN A 247 24.91 10.34 11.26
N VAL A 248 24.35 10.15 10.07
CA VAL A 248 25.05 9.58 8.90
C VAL A 248 25.26 10.60 7.79
N TYR A 249 24.43 11.63 7.77
CA TYR A 249 24.55 12.71 6.79
C TYR A 249 24.17 14.05 7.44
N SER A 250 24.83 15.12 7.01
CA SER A 250 24.42 16.49 7.26
C SER A 250 24.91 17.36 6.10
N GLY A 251 24.03 18.15 5.52
CA GLY A 251 24.38 19.00 4.40
C GLY A 251 23.28 19.97 3.99
N ASP A 252 23.69 20.99 3.27
CA ASP A 252 22.84 22.01 2.72
C ASP A 252 22.59 21.76 1.24
N MET A 253 21.35 21.98 0.80
CA MET A 253 20.98 21.82 -0.60
C MET A 253 19.85 22.78 -0.98
N PRO A 254 19.80 23.27 -2.22
CA PRO A 254 18.71 24.15 -2.65
C PRO A 254 17.39 23.37 -2.73
N TYR A 255 16.30 24.03 -2.36
CA TYR A 255 14.95 23.59 -2.71
C TYR A 255 14.69 23.88 -4.17
N SER A 256 14.58 22.84 -4.97
CA SER A 256 14.51 22.93 -6.43
C SER A 256 13.19 22.38 -6.96
N LYS A 257 12.72 22.95 -8.06
CA LYS A 257 11.53 22.47 -8.76
C LYS A 257 11.84 21.23 -9.60
N THR A 258 13.05 21.17 -10.17
CA THR A 258 13.51 20.09 -11.03
C THR A 258 14.97 19.72 -10.76
N PHE A 259 15.38 18.51 -11.15
CA PHE A 259 16.76 18.05 -10.98
C PHE A 259 17.78 18.92 -11.71
N GLY A 260 17.42 19.46 -12.89
CA GLY A 260 18.31 20.24 -13.74
C GLY A 260 18.63 21.65 -13.23
N GLU A 261 18.08 22.09 -12.10
CA GLU A 261 18.40 23.39 -11.49
C GLU A 261 19.71 23.38 -10.71
N VAL A 262 20.30 22.21 -10.51
CA VAL A 262 21.64 22.05 -9.93
C VAL A 262 22.57 21.33 -10.92
N ALA A 263 23.87 21.57 -10.80
CA ALA A 263 24.85 20.89 -11.64
C ALA A 263 24.84 19.36 -11.37
N GLU A 264 25.31 18.58 -12.33
CA GLU A 264 25.48 17.13 -12.21
C GLU A 264 26.26 16.75 -10.95
N GLY A 265 25.79 15.73 -10.23
CA GLY A 265 26.36 15.25 -8.96
C GLY A 265 26.11 16.17 -7.75
N LYS A 266 25.38 17.28 -7.91
CA LYS A 266 25.04 18.16 -6.78
C LYS A 266 23.71 17.76 -6.13
N PRO A 267 23.60 17.92 -4.80
CA PRO A 267 22.38 17.58 -4.07
C PRO A 267 21.30 18.65 -4.27
N LEU A 268 20.04 18.20 -4.20
CA LEU A 268 18.85 19.04 -4.17
C LEU A 268 17.77 18.42 -3.28
N ALA A 269 16.95 19.29 -2.67
CA ALA A 269 15.68 18.93 -2.06
C ALA A 269 14.54 19.26 -3.04
N TYR A 270 13.53 18.41 -3.12
CA TYR A 270 12.38 18.62 -4.01
C TYR A 270 11.13 17.97 -3.42
N VAL A 271 9.96 18.27 -3.97
CA VAL A 271 8.73 17.55 -3.68
C VAL A 271 8.51 16.50 -4.78
N ASN A 272 8.44 15.24 -4.39
CA ASN A 272 8.29 14.13 -5.32
C ASN A 272 6.83 13.98 -5.82
N SER A 273 6.58 13.01 -6.71
CA SER A 273 5.26 12.74 -7.28
C SER A 273 4.21 12.21 -6.28
N LEU A 274 4.64 11.85 -5.06
CA LEU A 274 3.76 11.48 -3.95
C LEU A 274 3.44 12.67 -3.03
N LEU A 275 3.86 13.89 -3.42
CA LEU A 275 3.74 15.13 -2.65
C LEU A 275 4.47 15.04 -1.30
N GLN A 276 5.64 14.42 -1.30
CA GLN A 276 6.52 14.31 -0.14
C GLN A 276 7.88 14.93 -0.44
N VAL A 277 8.51 15.50 0.60
CA VAL A 277 9.88 16.02 0.49
C VAL A 277 10.83 14.87 0.21
N ALA A 278 11.75 15.10 -0.73
CA ALA A 278 12.72 14.12 -1.16
C ALA A 278 14.08 14.77 -1.44
N PHE A 279 15.13 13.96 -1.45
CA PHE A 279 16.50 14.41 -1.71
C PHE A 279 17.12 13.57 -2.82
N ALA A 280 17.90 14.21 -3.68
CA ALA A 280 18.56 13.55 -4.79
C ALA A 280 19.95 14.15 -5.06
N LEU A 281 20.75 13.42 -5.81
CA LEU A 281 21.87 13.96 -6.58
C LEU A 281 21.43 14.09 -8.04
N ASN A 282 21.63 15.23 -8.66
CA ASN A 282 21.33 15.34 -10.09
C ASN A 282 22.20 14.34 -10.89
N GLN A 283 21.56 13.41 -11.62
CA GLN A 283 22.19 12.30 -12.34
C GLN A 283 23.09 11.40 -11.48
N GLY A 284 22.85 11.33 -10.16
CA GLY A 284 23.62 10.52 -9.22
C GLY A 284 22.73 9.73 -8.28
N ASP A 285 23.33 8.83 -7.50
CA ASP A 285 22.69 8.00 -6.49
C ASP A 285 23.03 8.53 -5.09
N PHE A 286 22.08 9.24 -4.46
CA PHE A 286 22.26 9.84 -3.15
C PHE A 286 22.41 8.75 -2.07
N ALA A 287 21.54 7.76 -2.10
CA ALA A 287 21.51 6.69 -1.11
C ALA A 287 22.83 5.91 -1.09
N LYS A 288 23.34 5.52 -2.26
CA LYS A 288 24.60 4.80 -2.40
C LYS A 288 25.80 5.68 -2.03
N THR A 289 25.81 6.93 -2.46
CA THR A 289 26.93 7.87 -2.19
C THR A 289 27.12 8.09 -0.69
N TYR A 290 26.02 8.22 0.06
CA TYR A 290 26.07 8.52 1.49
C TYR A 290 25.72 7.31 2.38
N GLN A 291 25.61 6.11 1.79
CA GLN A 291 25.31 4.84 2.50
C GLN A 291 24.02 4.93 3.33
N ILE A 292 22.98 5.50 2.75
CA ILE A 292 21.66 5.66 3.36
C ILE A 292 20.76 4.53 2.87
N ALA A 293 19.97 3.96 3.78
CA ALA A 293 18.90 3.03 3.47
C ALA A 293 17.54 3.57 3.93
N SER A 294 16.52 2.74 3.98
CA SER A 294 15.17 3.09 4.38
C SER A 294 14.63 2.15 5.44
N GLY A 295 13.44 2.47 5.97
CA GLY A 295 12.75 1.68 6.99
C GLY A 295 12.78 2.34 8.37
N GLY A 296 12.22 1.67 9.38
CA GLY A 296 11.95 2.24 10.70
C GLY A 296 13.16 2.69 11.53
N ASP A 297 14.38 2.37 11.10
CA ASP A 297 15.61 2.82 11.75
C ASP A 297 16.16 4.14 11.15
N TRP A 298 15.55 4.64 10.07
CA TRP A 298 16.06 5.78 9.33
C TRP A 298 15.14 6.98 9.48
N SER A 299 15.69 8.07 9.99
CA SER A 299 14.97 9.30 10.21
C SER A 299 15.71 10.50 9.64
N VAL A 300 14.98 11.59 9.45
CA VAL A 300 15.48 12.84 8.88
C VAL A 300 14.98 14.03 9.67
N ALA A 301 15.82 15.04 9.80
CA ALA A 301 15.45 16.38 10.26
C ALA A 301 15.79 17.40 9.19
N ILE A 302 14.85 18.28 8.88
CA ILE A 302 15.05 19.36 7.92
C ILE A 302 14.71 20.73 8.52
N SER A 303 15.49 21.73 8.19
CA SER A 303 15.21 23.13 8.47
C SER A 303 15.47 23.99 7.23
N LEU A 304 14.93 25.21 7.22
CA LEU A 304 15.00 26.08 6.05
C LEU A 304 15.77 27.35 6.38
N THR A 305 16.75 27.68 5.54
CA THR A 305 17.39 28.99 5.50
C THR A 305 16.94 29.73 4.25
N LYS A 306 16.38 30.92 4.43
CA LYS A 306 15.89 31.75 3.30
C LYS A 306 17.02 32.19 2.42
N HIS A 307 16.81 32.08 1.12
CA HIS A 307 17.67 32.71 0.13
C HIS A 307 17.56 34.24 0.26
N GLN A 308 18.67 34.92 0.43
CA GLN A 308 18.72 36.40 0.51
C GLN A 308 18.62 37.02 -0.86
#